data_e135a86c1040e6056accb063cf9a8992
#
_entry.id   e135a86c1040e6056accb063cf9a8992
#
_cell.length_a   1.000
_cell.length_b   1.000
_cell.length_c   1.000
_cell.angle_alpha   90.00
_cell.angle_beta   90.00
_cell.angle_gamma   90.00
#
_symmetry.space_group_name_H-M   'P 1'
#
loop_
_entity.id
_entity.type
_entity.pdbx_description
1 polymer ?
#
loop_
_entity_poly.entity_id
_entity_poly.type
_entity_poly.pdbx_seq_one_letter_code
_entity_poly.pdbx_strand_id
1 'polypeptide(L)'
;LLIEQCKPALAIVDSAQTIVSQEVDGISGGSTQVREVASALIDTAKTLDIPVLLVGHVTKDGSIAGPRTLEHLVDVVCQFEGDTETALRMLRAVKNRFGPTDEVGCFDMSGEGIEEVTDPSGLFLSSSNSADPSPVEGTCVTFTLDGHRSLPIEVQSLVTKSVLPTPRRAANGVDANRIAMLVDRKSVV
;
A
#
# COMPACT_ATOMS: atom_id res chain seq x y z
N LEU A 1 31.73 -2.98 -8.77
CA LEU A 1 30.34 -3.38 -9.12
C LEU A 1 30.16 -3.40 -10.65
N LEU A 2 29.24 -4.27 -11.16
CA LEU A 2 28.88 -4.29 -12.59
C LEU A 2 28.40 -2.93 -13.10
N ILE A 3 27.72 -2.16 -12.26
CA ILE A 3 27.24 -0.80 -12.55
C ILE A 3 28.40 0.13 -12.98
N GLU A 4 29.55 0.01 -12.35
CA GLU A 4 30.74 0.84 -12.68
C GLU A 4 31.33 0.50 -14.06
N GLN A 5 31.22 -0.76 -14.44
CA GLN A 5 31.72 -1.24 -15.74
C GLN A 5 30.76 -0.92 -16.88
N CYS A 6 29.45 -1.13 -16.67
CA CYS A 6 28.42 -0.98 -17.70
C CYS A 6 27.94 0.45 -17.86
N LYS A 7 28.00 1.29 -16.80
CA LYS A 7 27.47 2.66 -16.75
C LYS A 7 26.08 2.78 -17.38
N PRO A 8 25.09 2.04 -16.86
CA PRO A 8 23.73 2.05 -17.42
C PRO A 8 23.03 3.39 -17.14
N ALA A 9 22.00 3.71 -17.91
CA ALA A 9 21.14 4.86 -17.66
C ALA A 9 20.26 4.68 -16.41
N LEU A 10 19.97 3.41 -16.03
CA LEU A 10 19.23 3.02 -14.83
C LEU A 10 19.73 1.63 -14.40
N ALA A 11 19.95 1.43 -13.12
CA ALA A 11 20.23 0.11 -12.55
C ALA A 11 19.04 -0.36 -11.71
N ILE A 12 18.57 -1.57 -11.97
CA ILE A 12 17.50 -2.21 -11.17
C ILE A 12 18.10 -3.40 -10.44
N VAL A 13 17.92 -3.43 -9.14
CA VAL A 13 18.44 -4.47 -8.24
C VAL A 13 17.28 -5.19 -7.56
N ASP A 14 17.00 -6.41 -7.99
CA ASP A 14 15.98 -7.30 -7.40
C ASP A 14 16.66 -8.58 -6.87
N SER A 15 16.79 -8.73 -5.57
CA SER A 15 16.42 -7.86 -4.48
C SER A 15 17.64 -7.55 -3.59
N ALA A 16 17.55 -6.53 -2.75
CA ALA A 16 18.59 -6.19 -1.78
C ALA A 16 18.95 -7.37 -0.86
N GLN A 17 18.01 -8.26 -0.59
CA GLN A 17 18.17 -9.40 0.32
C GLN A 17 18.97 -10.55 -0.30
N THR A 18 19.06 -10.64 -1.61
CA THR A 18 19.76 -11.73 -2.31
C THR A 18 21.23 -11.44 -2.55
N ILE A 19 21.64 -10.19 -2.43
CA ILE A 19 23.04 -9.77 -2.61
C ILE A 19 23.79 -9.90 -1.29
N VAL A 20 25.03 -10.36 -1.38
CA VAL A 20 25.92 -10.52 -0.23
C VAL A 20 27.19 -9.68 -0.47
N SER A 21 27.56 -8.87 0.52
CA SER A 21 28.85 -8.21 0.58
C SER A 21 29.88 -9.13 1.25
N GLN A 22 31.08 -9.18 0.71
CA GLN A 22 32.19 -9.90 1.32
C GLN A 22 32.91 -9.07 2.41
N GLU A 23 32.57 -7.82 2.57
CA GLU A 23 33.19 -6.89 3.51
C GLU A 23 32.62 -7.00 4.93
N VAL A 24 31.47 -7.64 5.09
CA VAL A 24 30.78 -7.79 6.38
C VAL A 24 30.34 -9.23 6.61
N ASP A 25 30.56 -9.73 7.79
CA ASP A 25 30.05 -11.03 8.23
C ASP A 25 28.53 -10.96 8.45
N GLY A 26 27.83 -12.01 8.03
CA GLY A 26 26.38 -12.14 8.23
C GLY A 26 25.74 -13.06 7.21
N ILE A 27 24.54 -13.50 7.54
CA ILE A 27 23.72 -14.33 6.63
C ILE A 27 23.12 -13.48 5.51
N SER A 28 22.96 -14.04 4.33
CA SER A 28 22.23 -13.42 3.22
C SER A 28 20.85 -12.97 3.66
N GLY A 29 20.47 -11.75 3.31
CA GLY A 29 19.19 -11.14 3.73
C GLY A 29 19.16 -10.64 5.18
N GLY A 30 20.21 -10.85 5.96
CA GLY A 30 20.32 -10.29 7.30
C GLY A 30 20.48 -8.77 7.29
N SER A 31 20.02 -8.12 8.35
CA SER A 31 19.96 -6.65 8.43
C SER A 31 21.31 -5.95 8.19
N THR A 32 22.40 -6.53 8.65
CA THR A 32 23.75 -6.00 8.46
C THR A 32 24.17 -6.08 6.98
N GLN A 33 23.95 -7.23 6.34
CA GLN A 33 24.25 -7.43 4.94
C GLN A 33 23.40 -6.51 4.03
N VAL A 34 22.10 -6.43 4.26
CA VAL A 34 21.19 -5.58 3.47
C VAL A 34 21.58 -4.10 3.58
N ARG A 35 21.97 -3.66 4.77
CA ARG A 35 22.42 -2.29 4.99
C ARG A 35 23.73 -1.98 4.25
N GLU A 36 24.70 -2.89 4.31
CA GLU A 36 25.99 -2.73 3.65
C GLU A 36 25.83 -2.68 2.13
N VAL A 37 25.06 -3.63 1.56
CA VAL A 37 24.76 -3.65 0.13
C VAL A 37 24.06 -2.36 -0.31
N ALA A 38 23.10 -1.88 0.46
CA ALA A 38 22.41 -0.62 0.14
C ALA A 38 23.36 0.57 0.20
N SER A 39 24.24 0.66 1.20
CA SER A 39 25.24 1.73 1.29
C SER A 39 26.18 1.73 0.08
N ALA A 40 26.71 0.57 -0.29
CA ALA A 40 27.59 0.44 -1.45
C ALA A 40 26.90 0.82 -2.77
N LEU A 41 25.62 0.45 -2.94
CA LEU A 41 24.83 0.85 -4.11
C LEU A 41 24.55 2.35 -4.15
N ILE A 42 24.24 2.96 -3.02
CA ILE A 42 24.00 4.40 -2.89
C ILE A 42 25.26 5.20 -3.21
N ASP A 43 26.40 4.77 -2.68
CA ASP A 43 27.68 5.44 -2.96
C ASP A 43 28.08 5.33 -4.43
N THR A 44 27.86 4.17 -5.05
CA THR A 44 28.07 3.97 -6.47
C THR A 44 27.12 4.82 -7.31
N ALA A 45 25.83 4.85 -6.95
CA ALA A 45 24.81 5.65 -7.62
C ALA A 45 25.17 7.15 -7.62
N LYS A 46 25.58 7.67 -6.46
CA LYS A 46 25.96 9.08 -6.29
C LYS A 46 27.27 9.42 -7.00
N THR A 47 28.24 8.52 -6.96
CA THR A 47 29.56 8.75 -7.58
C THR A 47 29.48 8.75 -9.10
N LEU A 48 28.60 7.91 -9.67
CA LEU A 48 28.46 7.77 -11.12
C LEU A 48 27.29 8.56 -11.71
N ASP A 49 26.49 9.20 -10.86
CA ASP A 49 25.23 9.88 -11.24
C ASP A 49 24.28 8.95 -12.00
N ILE A 50 24.14 7.70 -11.51
CA ILE A 50 23.28 6.67 -12.07
C ILE A 50 22.12 6.41 -11.12
N PRO A 51 20.85 6.57 -11.53
CA PRO A 51 19.71 6.21 -10.72
C PRO A 51 19.67 4.70 -10.47
N VAL A 52 19.39 4.32 -9.22
CA VAL A 52 19.27 2.91 -8.80
C VAL A 52 17.88 2.67 -8.22
N LEU A 53 17.16 1.70 -8.78
CA LEU A 53 15.94 1.16 -8.23
C LEU A 53 16.26 -0.11 -7.43
N LEU A 54 16.08 -0.04 -6.12
CA LEU A 54 16.32 -1.15 -5.21
C LEU A 54 14.99 -1.80 -4.81
N VAL A 55 14.78 -3.05 -5.20
CA VAL A 55 13.59 -3.82 -4.83
C VAL A 55 13.84 -4.49 -3.48
N GLY A 56 12.90 -4.32 -2.55
CA GLY A 56 12.92 -4.92 -1.22
C GLY A 56 11.61 -5.65 -0.93
N HIS A 57 11.69 -6.76 -0.18
CA HIS A 57 10.51 -7.48 0.28
C HIS A 57 10.07 -6.99 1.66
N VAL A 58 8.77 -6.82 1.84
CA VAL A 58 8.16 -6.58 3.16
C VAL A 58 7.93 -7.92 3.87
N THR A 59 8.12 -7.93 5.17
CA THR A 59 7.79 -9.07 6.03
C THR A 59 6.28 -9.15 6.27
N LYS A 60 5.80 -10.30 6.79
CA LYS A 60 4.36 -10.52 7.05
C LYS A 60 3.73 -9.54 8.03
N ASP A 61 4.53 -8.91 8.86
CA ASP A 61 4.14 -7.86 9.82
C ASP A 61 4.16 -6.45 9.21
N GLY A 62 4.33 -6.34 7.87
CA GLY A 62 4.30 -5.07 7.14
C GLY A 62 5.57 -4.23 7.30
N SER A 63 6.58 -4.74 7.99
CA SER A 63 7.90 -4.11 8.05
C SER A 63 8.72 -4.49 6.81
N ILE A 64 9.54 -3.56 6.31
CA ILE A 64 10.52 -3.90 5.27
C ILE A 64 11.49 -4.93 5.86
N ALA A 65 11.68 -6.06 5.16
CA ALA A 65 12.66 -7.08 5.54
C ALA A 65 14.06 -6.49 5.42
N GLY A 66 14.54 -5.97 6.51
CA GLY A 66 15.70 -5.13 6.65
C GLY A 66 15.35 -3.94 7.53
N PRO A 67 16.31 -3.34 8.18
CA PRO A 67 16.02 -2.30 9.15
C PRO A 67 15.32 -1.11 8.48
N ARG A 68 14.42 -0.45 9.20
CA ARG A 68 13.90 0.90 8.87
C ARG A 68 15.00 1.89 8.49
N THR A 69 16.26 1.52 8.75
CA THR A 69 17.46 2.22 8.34
C THR A 69 17.61 2.38 6.82
N LEU A 70 17.04 1.51 5.98
CA LEU A 70 17.09 1.70 4.53
C LEU A 70 16.24 2.90 4.09
N GLU A 71 15.12 3.15 4.74
CA GLU A 71 14.26 4.31 4.46
C GLU A 71 15.00 5.63 4.68
N HIS A 72 15.95 5.66 5.61
CA HIS A 72 16.75 6.86 5.88
C HIS A 72 17.89 7.06 4.88
N LEU A 73 18.33 6.01 4.24
CA LEU A 73 19.48 6.04 3.32
C LEU A 73 19.08 6.46 1.89
N VAL A 74 17.88 6.08 1.45
CA VAL A 74 17.40 6.33 0.08
C VAL A 74 16.63 7.65 -0.02
N ASP A 75 16.54 8.21 -1.24
CA ASP A 75 15.87 9.47 -1.50
C ASP A 75 14.34 9.31 -1.64
N VAL A 76 13.90 8.18 -2.19
CA VAL A 76 12.49 7.85 -2.41
C VAL A 76 12.20 6.45 -1.90
N VAL A 77 11.08 6.27 -1.22
CA VAL A 77 10.54 4.97 -0.82
C VAL A 77 9.13 4.86 -1.35
N CYS A 78 8.91 3.89 -2.22
CA CYS A 78 7.58 3.52 -2.70
C CYS A 78 7.19 2.17 -2.11
N GLN A 79 5.96 2.08 -1.63
CA GLN A 79 5.38 0.85 -1.12
C GLN A 79 4.31 0.35 -2.08
N PHE A 80 4.40 -0.93 -2.45
CA PHE A 80 3.43 -1.60 -3.29
C PHE A 80 2.52 -2.43 -2.39
N GLU A 81 1.31 -1.95 -2.19
CA GLU A 81 0.33 -2.55 -1.27
C GLU A 81 -0.78 -3.25 -2.06
N GLY A 82 -1.34 -4.30 -1.49
CA GLY A 82 -2.48 -4.97 -2.08
C GLY A 82 -3.35 -5.62 -1.03
N ASP A 83 -4.64 -5.63 -1.28
CA ASP A 83 -5.58 -6.41 -0.52
C ASP A 83 -5.57 -7.87 -1.02
N THR A 84 -5.72 -8.81 -0.10
CA THR A 84 -5.83 -10.24 -0.43
C THR A 84 -7.18 -10.59 -1.06
N GLU A 85 -8.19 -9.76 -0.84
CA GLU A 85 -9.56 -9.98 -1.31
C GLU A 85 -9.84 -9.35 -2.68
N THR A 86 -8.96 -8.44 -3.12
CA THR A 86 -9.11 -7.75 -4.41
C THR A 86 -7.87 -7.92 -5.28
N ALA A 87 -8.05 -7.85 -6.60
CA ALA A 87 -6.94 -7.79 -7.55
C ALA A 87 -6.21 -6.43 -7.54
N LEU A 88 -6.79 -5.43 -6.86
CA LEU A 88 -6.26 -4.07 -6.81
C LEU A 88 -4.93 -4.01 -6.06
N ARG A 89 -3.99 -3.27 -6.62
CA ARG A 89 -2.70 -2.94 -6.01
C ARG A 89 -2.51 -1.44 -6.03
N MET A 90 -1.95 -0.91 -4.96
CA MET A 90 -1.66 0.51 -4.83
C MET A 90 -0.16 0.73 -4.68
N LEU A 91 0.39 1.64 -5.47
CA LEU A 91 1.75 2.12 -5.35
C LEU A 91 1.71 3.47 -4.65
N ARG A 92 2.28 3.54 -3.46
CA ARG A 92 2.26 4.72 -2.60
C ARG A 92 3.67 5.19 -2.29
N ALA A 93 3.94 6.47 -2.44
CA ALA A 93 5.17 7.06 -1.94
C ALA A 93 5.08 7.23 -0.42
N VAL A 94 5.97 6.58 0.33
CA VAL A 94 6.09 6.72 1.79
C VAL A 94 7.09 7.82 2.15
N LYS A 95 8.11 7.98 1.32
CA LYS A 95 9.11 9.03 1.40
C LYS A 95 9.46 9.52 0.00
N ASN A 96 9.51 10.82 -0.17
CA ASN A 96 9.93 11.42 -1.42
C ASN A 96 10.71 12.72 -1.14
N ARG A 97 12.01 12.73 -1.42
CA ARG A 97 12.85 13.92 -1.24
C ARG A 97 12.59 14.99 -2.29
N PHE A 98 12.03 14.60 -3.44
CA PHE A 98 11.90 15.46 -4.62
C PHE A 98 10.50 16.03 -4.81
N GLY A 99 9.51 15.58 -3.98
CA GLY A 99 8.14 16.02 -4.12
C GLY A 99 7.22 15.49 -3.01
N PRO A 100 5.91 15.68 -3.16
CA PRO A 100 4.91 15.20 -2.21
C PRO A 100 4.81 13.67 -2.18
N THR A 101 4.18 13.15 -1.14
CA THR A 101 3.94 11.70 -0.94
C THR A 101 2.48 11.32 -1.00
N ASP A 102 1.63 12.21 -1.40
CA ASP A 102 0.16 12.10 -1.38
C ASP A 102 -0.44 11.59 -2.71
N GLU A 103 0.42 11.29 -3.68
CA GLU A 103 0.02 10.62 -4.92
C GLU A 103 0.00 9.10 -4.74
N VAL A 104 -1.06 8.48 -5.30
CA VAL A 104 -1.27 7.03 -5.25
C VAL A 104 -1.56 6.50 -6.64
N GLY A 105 -0.73 5.59 -7.13
CA GLY A 105 -0.98 4.82 -8.35
C GLY A 105 -1.85 3.60 -8.04
N CYS A 106 -2.88 3.33 -8.85
CA CYS A 106 -3.73 2.17 -8.72
C CYS A 106 -3.53 1.23 -9.90
N PHE A 107 -3.42 -0.05 -9.63
CA PHE A 107 -3.17 -1.10 -10.62
C PHE A 107 -4.09 -2.29 -10.38
N ASP A 108 -4.59 -2.88 -11.44
CA ASP A 108 -5.29 -4.17 -11.41
C ASP A 108 -4.32 -5.30 -11.79
N MET A 109 -4.35 -6.37 -11.01
CA MET A 109 -3.59 -7.60 -11.26
C MET A 109 -4.49 -8.58 -12.01
N SER A 110 -4.70 -8.33 -13.29
CA SER A 110 -5.46 -9.22 -14.17
C SER A 110 -4.66 -10.49 -14.54
N GLY A 111 -5.32 -11.46 -15.16
CA GLY A 111 -4.66 -12.67 -15.68
C GLY A 111 -3.65 -12.40 -16.81
N GLU A 112 -3.66 -11.20 -17.38
CA GLU A 112 -2.77 -10.77 -18.45
C GLU A 112 -1.59 -9.91 -17.96
N GLY A 113 -1.55 -9.57 -16.67
CA GLY A 113 -0.48 -8.81 -16.06
C GLY A 113 -0.96 -7.67 -15.14
N ILE A 114 -0.17 -6.62 -15.06
CA ILE A 114 -0.48 -5.42 -14.27
C ILE A 114 -0.98 -4.34 -15.23
N GLU A 115 -2.20 -3.86 -15.01
CA GLU A 115 -2.82 -2.79 -15.77
C GLU A 115 -3.05 -1.56 -14.90
N GLU A 116 -2.78 -0.36 -15.43
CA GLU A 116 -3.06 0.88 -14.71
C GLU A 116 -4.56 1.12 -14.63
N VAL A 117 -5.05 1.41 -13.44
CA VAL A 117 -6.43 1.83 -13.19
C VAL A 117 -6.45 3.33 -12.95
N THR A 118 -6.82 4.08 -13.98
CA THR A 118 -6.88 5.55 -13.94
C THR A 118 -8.03 6.04 -13.06
N ASP A 119 -9.14 5.30 -13.03
CA ASP A 119 -10.29 5.59 -12.16
C ASP A 119 -10.69 4.33 -11.37
N PRO A 120 -10.22 4.17 -10.13
CA PRO A 120 -10.57 3.04 -9.27
C PRO A 120 -11.99 3.14 -8.69
N SER A 121 -12.75 4.20 -8.96
CA SER A 121 -14.06 4.46 -8.37
C SER A 121 -15.04 3.31 -8.58
N GLY A 122 -15.02 2.69 -9.76
CA GLY A 122 -15.88 1.55 -10.09
C GLY A 122 -15.55 0.26 -9.31
N LEU A 123 -14.34 0.13 -8.78
CA LEU A 123 -13.90 -1.09 -8.09
C LEU A 123 -14.40 -1.16 -6.64
N PHE A 124 -14.80 -0.03 -6.06
CA PHE A 124 -15.27 0.06 -4.67
C PHE A 124 -16.80 0.13 -4.54
N LEU A 125 -17.51 -0.02 -5.66
CA LEU A 125 -18.96 0.03 -5.72
C LEU A 125 -19.51 -1.32 -6.17
N SER A 126 -20.26 -2.00 -5.32
CA SER A 126 -20.87 -3.31 -5.63
C SER A 126 -21.89 -3.23 -6.78
N SER A 127 -22.48 -2.06 -6.98
CA SER A 127 -23.46 -1.82 -8.05
C SER A 127 -22.85 -1.65 -9.46
N SER A 128 -21.54 -1.44 -9.57
CA SER A 128 -20.89 -1.23 -10.88
C SER A 128 -20.90 -2.47 -11.78
N ASN A 129 -21.07 -3.66 -11.20
CA ASN A 129 -21.08 -4.94 -11.92
C ASN A 129 -22.49 -5.51 -12.14
N SER A 130 -23.54 -4.86 -11.67
CA SER A 130 -24.93 -5.32 -11.86
C SER A 130 -25.54 -4.67 -13.11
N ALA A 131 -26.18 -5.49 -13.93
CA ALA A 131 -26.92 -5.04 -15.11
C ALA A 131 -28.15 -4.18 -14.75
N ASP A 132 -28.52 -4.11 -13.48
CA ASP A 132 -29.64 -3.32 -12.95
C ASP A 132 -29.12 -2.30 -11.92
N PRO A 133 -29.18 -1.00 -12.21
CA PRO A 133 -28.71 0.07 -11.32
C PRO A 133 -29.70 0.39 -10.18
N SER A 134 -30.62 -0.51 -9.84
CA SER A 134 -31.55 -0.26 -8.75
C SER A 134 -30.81 -0.08 -7.41
N PRO A 135 -31.20 0.90 -6.59
CA PRO A 135 -30.58 1.13 -5.30
C PRO A 135 -30.82 -0.08 -4.38
N VAL A 136 -29.74 -0.63 -3.85
CA VAL A 136 -29.80 -1.72 -2.86
C VAL A 136 -30.10 -1.13 -1.49
N GLU A 137 -31.19 -1.61 -0.86
CA GLU A 137 -31.55 -1.16 0.48
C GLU A 137 -30.42 -1.41 1.50
N GLY A 138 -30.16 -0.43 2.36
CA GLY A 138 -29.12 -0.52 3.37
C GLY A 138 -27.71 -0.18 2.84
N THR A 139 -27.60 0.34 1.63
CA THR A 139 -26.33 0.80 1.07
C THR A 139 -26.30 2.32 0.88
N CYS A 140 -25.13 2.90 1.04
CA CYS A 140 -24.89 4.32 0.83
C CYS A 140 -23.49 4.52 0.28
N VAL A 141 -23.36 5.26 -0.82
CA VAL A 141 -22.07 5.66 -1.35
C VAL A 141 -21.61 6.93 -0.64
N THR A 142 -20.39 6.92 -0.17
CA THR A 142 -19.70 8.08 0.40
C THR A 142 -18.32 8.21 -0.21
N PHE A 143 -17.57 9.23 0.18
CA PHE A 143 -16.21 9.46 -0.31
C PHE A 143 -15.23 9.46 0.85
N THR A 144 -14.09 8.83 0.64
CA THR A 144 -12.91 8.94 1.49
C THR A 144 -11.78 9.61 0.74
N LEU A 145 -10.83 10.16 1.47
CA LEU A 145 -9.59 10.68 0.89
C LEU A 145 -8.45 9.70 1.16
N ASP A 146 -7.74 9.38 0.12
CA ASP A 146 -6.49 8.64 0.20
C ASP A 146 -5.40 9.48 -0.50
N GLY A 147 -4.56 10.13 0.31
CA GLY A 147 -3.71 11.21 -0.16
C GLY A 147 -4.55 12.37 -0.68
N HIS A 148 -4.32 12.78 -1.93
CA HIS A 148 -5.14 13.77 -2.65
C HIS A 148 -6.25 13.16 -3.50
N ARG A 149 -6.35 11.84 -3.57
CA ARG A 149 -7.35 11.14 -4.36
C ARG A 149 -8.63 10.92 -3.56
N SER A 150 -9.76 11.37 -4.11
CA SER A 150 -11.08 11.08 -3.59
C SER A 150 -11.54 9.72 -4.13
N LEU A 151 -11.81 8.78 -3.23
CA LEU A 151 -12.28 7.43 -3.56
C LEU A 151 -13.72 7.27 -3.10
N PRO A 152 -14.67 6.91 -3.98
CA PRO A 152 -16.00 6.51 -3.57
C PRO A 152 -15.92 5.15 -2.89
N ILE A 153 -16.59 5.02 -1.76
CA ILE A 153 -16.72 3.77 -1.01
C ILE A 153 -18.19 3.51 -0.72
N GLU A 154 -18.58 2.25 -0.73
CA GLU A 154 -19.91 1.84 -0.35
C GLU A 154 -19.93 1.44 1.11
N VAL A 155 -20.85 2.06 1.86
CA VAL A 155 -21.15 1.71 3.26
C VAL A 155 -22.41 0.87 3.26
N GLN A 156 -22.34 -0.33 3.82
CA GLN A 156 -23.46 -1.24 3.94
C GLN A 156 -23.92 -1.32 5.40
N SER A 157 -25.22 -1.35 5.62
CA SER A 157 -25.84 -1.45 6.94
C SER A 157 -27.02 -2.42 6.91
N LEU A 158 -26.97 -3.42 7.78
CA LEU A 158 -28.09 -4.33 8.00
C LEU A 158 -28.70 -4.06 9.38
N VAL A 159 -29.97 -3.69 9.39
CA VAL A 159 -30.73 -3.45 10.62
C VAL A 159 -31.90 -4.42 10.70
N THR A 160 -31.98 -5.19 11.78
CA THR A 160 -33.09 -6.12 12.03
C THR A 160 -33.54 -6.05 13.49
N LYS A 161 -34.78 -6.47 13.76
CA LYS A 161 -35.30 -6.57 15.13
C LYS A 161 -34.56 -7.66 15.88
N SER A 162 -34.03 -7.33 17.07
CA SER A 162 -33.38 -8.29 17.94
C SER A 162 -34.34 -8.89 18.95
N VAL A 163 -34.31 -10.20 19.12
CA VAL A 163 -35.02 -10.92 20.19
C VAL A 163 -34.16 -11.06 21.47
N LEU A 164 -32.90 -10.58 21.41
CA LEU A 164 -31.99 -10.62 22.55
C LEU A 164 -32.28 -9.46 23.51
N PRO A 165 -32.14 -9.68 24.84
CA PRO A 165 -32.29 -8.62 25.82
C PRO A 165 -31.37 -7.42 25.58
N THR A 166 -30.18 -7.68 25.05
CA THR A 166 -29.21 -6.66 24.64
C THR A 166 -28.97 -6.80 23.13
N PRO A 167 -29.39 -5.83 22.32
CA PRO A 167 -29.16 -5.84 20.88
C PRO A 167 -27.66 -5.88 20.55
N ARG A 168 -27.29 -6.77 19.64
CA ARG A 168 -25.91 -6.90 19.19
C ARG A 168 -25.66 -5.87 18.09
N ARG A 169 -24.54 -5.15 18.22
CA ARG A 169 -24.00 -4.25 17.18
C ARG A 169 -22.66 -4.81 16.75
N ALA A 170 -22.46 -5.00 15.46
CA ALA A 170 -21.21 -5.40 14.86
C ALA A 170 -20.84 -4.36 13.81
N ALA A 171 -19.56 -4.00 13.75
CA ALA A 171 -19.03 -3.08 12.77
C ALA A 171 -17.74 -3.67 12.19
N ASN A 172 -17.53 -3.47 10.90
CA ASN A 172 -16.30 -3.80 10.21
C ASN A 172 -15.88 -2.56 9.40
N GLY A 173 -14.59 -2.24 9.42
CA GLY A 173 -14.04 -1.07 8.71
C GLY A 173 -14.40 0.29 9.30
N VAL A 174 -15.21 0.35 10.38
CA VAL A 174 -15.60 1.58 11.07
C VAL A 174 -15.47 1.40 12.58
N ASP A 175 -15.06 2.45 13.27
CA ASP A 175 -14.92 2.44 14.74
C ASP A 175 -16.27 2.21 15.43
N ALA A 176 -16.36 1.14 16.24
CA ALA A 176 -17.59 0.72 16.88
C ALA A 176 -18.14 1.75 17.88
N ASN A 177 -17.25 2.51 18.56
CA ASN A 177 -17.68 3.53 19.52
C ASN A 177 -18.30 4.74 18.80
N ARG A 178 -17.76 5.11 17.64
CA ARG A 178 -18.34 6.17 16.82
C ARG A 178 -19.72 5.78 16.30
N ILE A 179 -19.92 4.53 15.88
CA ILE A 179 -21.24 4.02 15.48
C ILE A 179 -22.21 4.08 16.67
N ALA A 180 -21.79 3.61 17.86
CA ALA A 180 -22.61 3.67 19.05
C ALA A 180 -23.05 5.10 19.36
N MET A 181 -22.13 6.06 19.34
CA MET A 181 -22.44 7.47 19.55
C MET A 181 -23.45 8.04 18.54
N LEU A 182 -23.32 7.67 17.26
CA LEU A 182 -24.23 8.13 16.20
C LEU A 182 -25.63 7.54 16.34
N VAL A 183 -25.73 6.25 16.71
CA VAL A 183 -27.00 5.56 16.90
C VAL A 183 -27.71 6.06 18.15
N ASP A 184 -26.99 6.25 19.25
CA ASP A 184 -27.57 6.68 20.54
C ASP A 184 -27.97 8.18 20.54
N ARG A 185 -27.35 9.00 19.69
CA ARG A 185 -27.70 10.43 19.55
C ARG A 185 -29.13 10.65 18.99
N LYS A 186 -29.73 9.66 18.35
CA LYS A 186 -31.13 9.70 17.90
C LYS A 186 -32.16 9.42 18.99
N SER A 187 -31.74 8.97 20.17
CA SER A 187 -32.64 8.69 21.30
C SER A 187 -32.88 9.89 22.22
N VAL A 188 -32.36 11.08 21.87
CA VAL A 188 -32.51 12.33 22.63
C VAL A 188 -33.22 13.39 21.78
N VAL A 189 -34.36 13.05 21.25
CA VAL A 189 -35.35 14.02 20.73
C VAL A 189 -36.73 13.55 21.15
#